data_026100c2086bd6e2d0820c6474acbe3c
#
_entry.id   026100c2086bd6e2d0820c6474acbe3c
#
_cell.length_a   1.000
_cell.length_b   1.000
_cell.length_c   1.000
_cell.angle_alpha   90.00
_cell.angle_beta   90.00
_cell.angle_gamma   90.00
#
_symmetry.space_group_name_H-M   'P 1'
#
loop_
_entity.id
_entity.type
_entity.pdbx_description
1 polymer ?
#
loop_
_entity_poly.entity_id
_entity_poly.type
_entity_poly.pdbx_seq_one_letter_code
_entity_poly.pdbx_strand_id
1 'polypeptide(L)'
;VKIVEPISRKLIRLGKLYLSELEKVTNHLDINQYYYVLTLICYHDGKLTQTALADMLGKDKSAMVSIIDNLSEHGFVFREVNPADRREHLLRVTEKAKEAVPEIVGAFEEMNNTMTQNISADDMAVFYNVLLQMQQNLNSIQTQPHNITV
;
A
#
# COMPACT_ATOMS: atom_id res chain seq x y z
N VAL A 1 -27.35 27.11 -0.03
CA VAL A 1 -25.95 26.65 0.01
C VAL A 1 -25.78 25.55 -1.03
N LYS A 2 -24.84 25.74 -1.97
CA LYS A 2 -24.50 24.70 -2.96
C LYS A 2 -23.65 23.64 -2.27
N ILE A 3 -24.11 22.38 -2.27
CA ILE A 3 -23.32 21.25 -1.77
C ILE A 3 -22.34 20.82 -2.86
N VAL A 4 -21.06 20.78 -2.52
CA VAL A 4 -20.01 20.24 -3.39
C VAL A 4 -19.51 18.93 -2.80
N GLU A 5 -19.64 17.83 -3.54
CA GLU A 5 -19.11 16.55 -3.13
C GLU A 5 -17.59 16.52 -3.37
N PRO A 6 -16.77 16.26 -2.33
CA PRO A 6 -15.34 16.11 -2.53
C PRO A 6 -15.01 14.86 -3.36
N ILE A 7 -14.10 14.98 -4.32
CA ILE A 7 -13.66 13.87 -5.19
C ILE A 7 -13.13 12.69 -4.36
N SER A 8 -12.43 13.00 -3.26
CA SER A 8 -11.88 11.98 -2.35
C SER A 8 -12.94 11.00 -1.83
N ARG A 9 -14.20 11.44 -1.67
CA ARG A 9 -15.28 10.55 -1.20
C ARG A 9 -15.51 9.36 -2.12
N LYS A 10 -15.49 9.59 -3.44
CA LYS A 10 -15.65 8.52 -4.45
C LYS A 10 -14.45 7.60 -4.47
N LEU A 11 -13.24 8.15 -4.38
CA LEU A 11 -12.00 7.36 -4.34
C LEU A 11 -11.92 6.48 -3.10
N ILE A 12 -12.24 7.06 -1.92
CA ILE A 12 -12.26 6.31 -0.65
C ILE A 12 -13.32 5.20 -0.70
N ARG A 13 -14.52 5.47 -1.21
CA ARG A 13 -15.57 4.47 -1.34
C ARG A 13 -15.14 3.32 -2.24
N LEU A 14 -14.56 3.63 -3.39
CA LEU A 14 -14.06 2.62 -4.33
C LEU A 14 -12.97 1.76 -3.67
N GLY A 15 -12.02 2.39 -2.98
CA GLY A 15 -10.99 1.67 -2.23
C GLY A 15 -11.56 0.76 -1.15
N LYS A 16 -12.55 1.21 -0.38
CA LYS A 16 -13.23 0.38 0.63
C LYS A 16 -13.98 -0.81 0.04
N LEU A 17 -14.64 -0.62 -1.11
CA LEU A 17 -15.31 -1.71 -1.81
C LEU A 17 -14.30 -2.76 -2.29
N TYR A 18 -13.20 -2.32 -2.88
CA TYR A 18 -12.12 -3.21 -3.30
C TYR A 18 -11.56 -4.05 -2.14
N LEU A 19 -11.22 -3.40 -1.03
CA LEU A 19 -10.67 -4.09 0.14
C LEU A 19 -11.69 -5.03 0.78
N SER A 20 -12.97 -4.67 0.83
CA SER A 20 -14.03 -5.52 1.35
C SER A 20 -14.22 -6.80 0.53
N GLU A 21 -14.17 -6.72 -0.80
CA GLU A 21 -14.25 -7.89 -1.66
C GLU A 21 -12.98 -8.75 -1.59
N LEU A 22 -11.82 -8.10 -1.52
CA LEU A 22 -10.54 -8.80 -1.34
C LEU A 22 -10.50 -9.61 -0.04
N GLU A 23 -10.98 -9.03 1.05
CA GLU A 23 -11.01 -9.68 2.36
C GLU A 23 -11.84 -10.97 2.35
N LYS A 24 -12.92 -11.02 1.59
CA LYS A 24 -13.76 -12.24 1.48
C LYS A 24 -13.00 -13.47 0.97
N VAL A 25 -12.00 -13.26 0.12
CA VAL A 25 -11.21 -14.35 -0.47
C VAL A 25 -9.89 -14.58 0.26
N THR A 26 -9.44 -13.64 1.08
CA THR A 26 -8.14 -13.69 1.77
C THR A 26 -8.22 -13.69 3.29
N ASN A 27 -9.40 -13.66 3.89
CA ASN A 27 -9.59 -13.57 5.36
C ASN A 27 -8.93 -14.70 6.15
N HIS A 28 -8.80 -15.89 5.55
CA HIS A 28 -8.14 -17.05 6.17
C HIS A 28 -6.61 -16.86 6.34
N LEU A 29 -6.02 -15.88 5.66
CA LEU A 29 -4.59 -15.60 5.75
C LEU A 29 -4.20 -14.80 7.00
N ASP A 30 -5.16 -14.18 7.68
CA ASP A 30 -4.97 -13.43 8.93
C ASP A 30 -3.92 -12.30 8.82
N ILE A 31 -4.00 -11.52 7.72
CA ILE A 31 -3.04 -10.46 7.39
C ILE A 31 -3.58 -9.05 7.72
N ASN A 32 -4.84 -8.95 8.11
CA ASN A 32 -5.48 -7.72 8.57
C ASN A 32 -5.29 -6.50 7.66
N GLN A 33 -5.59 -6.62 6.36
CA GLN A 33 -5.50 -5.56 5.34
C GLN A 33 -4.08 -5.14 4.92
N TYR A 34 -3.03 -5.74 5.46
CA TYR A 34 -1.65 -5.40 5.08
C TYR A 34 -1.12 -6.22 3.90
N TYR A 35 -2.03 -6.71 3.06
CA TYR A 35 -1.71 -7.58 1.91
C TYR A 35 -0.66 -6.97 0.97
N TYR A 36 -0.84 -5.71 0.58
CA TYR A 36 0.09 -5.05 -0.33
C TYR A 36 1.45 -4.76 0.30
N VAL A 37 1.47 -4.40 1.57
CA VAL A 37 2.73 -4.21 2.32
C VAL A 37 3.52 -5.52 2.36
N LEU A 38 2.87 -6.64 2.65
CA LEU A 38 3.51 -7.94 2.67
C LEU A 38 4.06 -8.36 1.30
N THR A 39 3.31 -8.11 0.22
CA THR A 39 3.78 -8.41 -1.14
C THR A 39 5.02 -7.59 -1.50
N LEU A 40 5.08 -6.32 -1.13
CA LEU A 40 6.25 -5.46 -1.35
C LEU A 40 7.48 -5.96 -0.56
N ILE A 41 7.30 -6.32 0.70
CA ILE A 41 8.41 -6.86 1.52
C ILE A 41 8.91 -8.18 0.91
N CYS A 42 8.01 -9.05 0.46
CA CYS A 42 8.37 -10.31 -0.18
C CYS A 42 9.15 -10.09 -1.48
N TYR A 43 8.69 -9.17 -2.32
CA TYR A 43 9.36 -8.85 -3.57
C TYR A 43 10.78 -8.28 -3.36
N HIS A 44 10.97 -7.53 -2.29
CA HIS A 44 12.23 -6.90 -1.92
C HIS A 44 12.92 -7.57 -0.72
N ASP A 45 12.72 -8.86 -0.52
CA ASP A 45 13.18 -9.60 0.65
C ASP A 45 14.65 -9.30 1.00
N GLY A 46 14.86 -8.73 2.19
CA GLY A 46 16.17 -8.35 2.69
C GLY A 46 16.81 -7.11 2.02
N LYS A 47 16.08 -6.34 1.23
CA LYS A 47 16.59 -5.13 0.54
C LYS A 47 15.97 -3.82 1.05
N LEU A 48 14.85 -3.88 1.74
CA LEU A 48 14.15 -2.71 2.26
C LEU A 48 14.34 -2.54 3.75
N THR A 49 14.60 -1.30 4.16
CA THR A 49 14.42 -0.86 5.53
C THR A 49 12.95 -0.47 5.76
N GLN A 50 12.54 -0.43 7.01
CA GLN A 50 11.21 0.05 7.39
C GLN A 50 10.97 1.50 6.96
N THR A 51 12.00 2.35 7.03
CA THR A 51 11.95 3.74 6.56
C THR A 51 11.75 3.82 5.06
N ALA A 52 12.51 3.06 4.28
CA ALA A 52 12.35 3.02 2.82
C ALA A 52 10.95 2.57 2.40
N LEU A 53 10.38 1.57 3.07
CA LEU A 53 9.02 1.09 2.82
C LEU A 53 7.97 2.16 3.17
N ALA A 54 8.14 2.88 4.28
CA ALA A 54 7.27 3.98 4.67
C ALA A 54 7.26 5.09 3.60
N ASP A 55 8.43 5.46 3.09
CA ASP A 55 8.58 6.46 2.04
C ASP A 55 7.92 6.01 0.73
N MET A 56 8.10 4.75 0.32
CA MET A 56 7.45 4.18 -0.87
C MET A 56 5.92 4.24 -0.80
N LEU A 57 5.35 4.05 0.38
CA LEU A 57 3.91 3.99 0.60
C LEU A 57 3.29 5.32 1.05
N GLY A 58 4.09 6.37 1.20
CA GLY A 58 3.63 7.66 1.70
C GLY A 58 3.05 7.59 3.12
N LYS A 59 3.55 6.67 3.96
CA LYS A 59 3.13 6.49 5.34
C LYS A 59 4.14 7.10 6.30
N ASP A 60 3.66 7.56 7.47
CA ASP A 60 4.56 7.98 8.51
C ASP A 60 5.30 6.78 9.16
N LYS A 61 6.41 7.07 9.83
CA LYS A 61 7.27 6.05 10.43
C LYS A 61 6.56 5.27 11.54
N SER A 62 5.74 5.92 12.35
CA SER A 62 5.03 5.27 13.46
C SER A 62 3.93 4.33 12.97
N ALA A 63 3.19 4.72 11.93
CA ALA A 63 2.22 3.83 11.27
C ALA A 63 2.90 2.60 10.69
N MET A 64 4.07 2.77 10.06
CA MET A 64 4.83 1.66 9.51
C MET A 64 5.35 0.71 10.59
N VAL A 65 5.82 1.22 11.73
CA VAL A 65 6.21 0.38 12.88
C VAL A 65 5.05 -0.53 13.28
N SER A 66 3.85 0.03 13.45
CA SER A 66 2.66 -0.74 13.85
C SER A 66 2.29 -1.82 12.83
N ILE A 67 2.40 -1.53 11.53
CA ILE A 67 2.14 -2.49 10.46
C ILE A 67 3.14 -3.65 10.52
N ILE A 68 4.43 -3.33 10.62
CA ILE A 68 5.48 -4.36 10.67
C ILE A 68 5.39 -5.19 11.94
N ASP A 69 5.08 -4.58 13.07
CA ASP A 69 4.86 -5.31 14.33
C ASP A 69 3.70 -6.29 14.19
N ASN A 70 2.58 -5.87 13.60
CA ASN A 70 1.43 -6.74 13.35
C ASN A 70 1.81 -7.93 12.44
N LEU A 71 2.46 -7.67 11.31
CA LEU A 71 2.91 -8.72 10.39
C LEU A 71 3.93 -9.66 11.04
N SER A 72 4.77 -9.13 11.94
CA SER A 72 5.76 -9.91 12.68
C SER A 72 5.11 -10.81 13.74
N GLU A 73 4.14 -10.30 14.49
CA GLU A 73 3.36 -11.06 15.46
C GLU A 73 2.58 -12.21 14.83
N HIS A 74 2.10 -12.03 13.60
CA HIS A 74 1.41 -13.06 12.83
C HIS A 74 2.37 -14.00 12.07
N GLY A 75 3.68 -13.81 12.24
CA GLY A 75 4.70 -14.72 11.69
C GLY A 75 5.00 -14.57 10.20
N PHE A 76 4.71 -13.40 9.60
CA PHE A 76 4.94 -13.16 8.18
C PHE A 76 6.28 -12.49 7.87
N VAL A 77 6.73 -11.59 8.74
CA VAL A 77 7.96 -10.82 8.54
C VAL A 77 8.82 -10.81 9.80
N PHE A 78 10.09 -10.51 9.64
CA PHE A 78 11.01 -10.24 10.74
C PHE A 78 12.04 -9.19 10.34
N ARG A 79 12.64 -8.57 11.35
CA ARG A 79 13.69 -7.58 11.18
C ARG A 79 15.04 -8.25 11.30
N GLU A 80 15.92 -8.02 10.35
CA GLU A 80 17.30 -8.48 10.35
C GLU A 80 18.23 -7.27 10.44
N VAL A 81 19.25 -7.34 11.29
CA VAL A 81 20.25 -6.27 11.39
C VAL A 81 20.98 -6.15 10.05
N ASN A 82 21.03 -4.93 9.48
CA ASN A 82 21.78 -4.70 8.25
C ASN A 82 23.30 -4.89 8.51
N PRO A 83 23.96 -5.85 7.82
CA PRO A 83 25.39 -6.08 8.03
C PRO A 83 26.26 -4.88 7.62
N ALA A 84 25.77 -4.01 6.71
CA ALA A 84 26.48 -2.81 6.26
C ALA A 84 26.31 -1.62 7.23
N ASP A 85 25.17 -1.53 7.94
CA ASP A 85 24.92 -0.53 8.99
C ASP A 85 24.06 -1.13 10.11
N ARG A 86 24.69 -1.42 11.23
CA ARG A 86 24.02 -2.05 12.39
C ARG A 86 22.92 -1.21 13.03
N ARG A 87 22.81 0.07 12.67
CA ARG A 87 21.70 0.94 13.13
C ARG A 87 20.43 0.76 12.34
N GLU A 88 20.50 0.09 11.19
CA GLU A 88 19.37 -0.21 10.33
C GLU A 88 18.94 -1.67 10.45
N HIS A 89 17.64 -1.88 10.23
CA HIS A 89 17.07 -3.21 10.12
C HIS A 89 16.46 -3.38 8.72
N LEU A 90 16.81 -4.51 8.09
CA LEU A 90 16.20 -4.94 6.84
C LEU A 90 14.97 -5.79 7.13
N LEU A 91 13.95 -5.66 6.28
CA LEU A 91 12.74 -6.44 6.38
C LEU A 91 12.90 -7.75 5.59
N ARG A 92 12.63 -8.86 6.26
CA ARG A 92 12.69 -10.22 5.71
C ARG A 92 11.34 -10.90 5.82
N VAL A 93 11.06 -11.81 4.89
CA VAL A 93 9.86 -12.64 4.91
C VAL A 93 10.16 -14.05 5.44
N THR A 94 9.18 -14.64 6.11
CA THR A 94 9.19 -16.04 6.54
C THR A 94 8.73 -16.97 5.42
N GLU A 95 8.91 -18.28 5.59
CA GLU A 95 8.34 -19.27 4.66
C GLU A 95 6.79 -19.16 4.62
N LYS A 96 6.15 -18.91 5.77
CA LYS A 96 4.70 -18.64 5.83
C LYS A 96 4.28 -17.50 4.86
N ALA A 97 5.05 -16.42 4.80
CA ALA A 97 4.77 -15.32 3.88
C ALA A 97 4.98 -15.72 2.43
N LYS A 98 6.04 -16.46 2.13
CA LYS A 98 6.33 -16.95 0.77
C LYS A 98 5.25 -17.87 0.23
N GLU A 99 4.60 -18.63 1.10
CA GLU A 99 3.45 -19.47 0.74
C GLU A 99 2.17 -18.65 0.54
N ALA A 100 1.94 -17.63 1.36
CA ALA A 100 0.73 -16.80 1.30
C ALA A 100 0.75 -15.78 0.15
N VAL A 101 1.90 -15.20 -0.18
CA VAL A 101 2.02 -14.11 -1.16
C VAL A 101 1.52 -14.46 -2.56
N PRO A 102 1.79 -15.65 -3.13
CA PRO A 102 1.23 -16.01 -4.44
C PRO A 102 -0.30 -16.00 -4.46
N GLU A 103 -0.96 -16.42 -3.39
CA GLU A 103 -2.42 -16.36 -3.27
C GLU A 103 -2.93 -14.92 -3.21
N ILE A 104 -2.25 -14.06 -2.45
CA ILE A 104 -2.57 -12.63 -2.37
C ILE A 104 -2.44 -11.97 -3.74
N VAL A 105 -1.36 -12.23 -4.46
CA VAL A 105 -1.13 -11.69 -5.80
C VAL A 105 -2.21 -12.16 -6.77
N GLY A 106 -2.57 -13.44 -6.74
CA GLY A 106 -3.66 -13.98 -7.55
C GLY A 106 -5.00 -13.30 -7.23
N ALA A 107 -5.28 -13.05 -5.96
CA ALA A 107 -6.49 -12.31 -5.53
C ALA A 107 -6.49 -10.86 -6.03
N PHE A 108 -5.33 -10.19 -6.03
CA PHE A 108 -5.22 -8.84 -6.62
C PHE A 108 -5.49 -8.84 -8.12
N GLU A 109 -4.93 -9.81 -8.86
CA GLU A 109 -5.14 -9.93 -10.30
C GLU A 109 -6.62 -10.16 -10.62
N GLU A 110 -7.25 -11.09 -9.92
CA GLU A 110 -8.69 -11.37 -10.09
C GLU A 110 -9.55 -10.15 -9.74
N MET A 111 -9.26 -9.48 -8.64
CA MET A 111 -9.99 -8.28 -8.22
C MET A 111 -9.80 -7.12 -9.19
N ASN A 112 -8.58 -6.89 -9.68
CA ASN A 112 -8.29 -5.88 -10.68
C ASN A 112 -9.06 -6.16 -11.98
N ASN A 113 -9.07 -7.42 -12.44
CA ASN A 113 -9.79 -7.81 -13.64
C ASN A 113 -11.30 -7.61 -13.47
N THR A 114 -11.86 -7.97 -12.32
CA THR A 114 -13.28 -7.76 -12.02
C THR A 114 -13.62 -6.27 -11.99
N MET A 115 -12.83 -5.47 -11.29
CA MET A 115 -13.06 -4.03 -11.15
C MET A 115 -12.99 -3.28 -12.48
N THR A 116 -12.19 -3.76 -13.42
CA THR A 116 -11.97 -3.10 -14.72
C THR A 116 -12.76 -3.72 -15.87
N GLN A 117 -13.71 -4.62 -15.58
CA GLN A 117 -14.58 -5.21 -16.61
C GLN A 117 -15.29 -4.13 -17.42
N ASN A 118 -15.35 -4.31 -18.75
CA ASN A 118 -15.97 -3.39 -19.70
C ASN A 118 -15.31 -2.00 -19.75
N ILE A 119 -14.11 -1.85 -19.25
CA ILE A 119 -13.30 -0.64 -19.38
C ILE A 119 -12.15 -0.95 -20.36
N SER A 120 -12.00 -0.12 -21.39
CA SER A 120 -10.93 -0.30 -22.39
C SER A 120 -9.54 -0.08 -21.79
N ALA A 121 -8.52 -0.69 -22.39
CA ALA A 121 -7.13 -0.42 -22.00
C ALA A 121 -6.74 1.05 -22.17
N ASP A 122 -7.26 1.73 -23.20
CA ASP A 122 -7.02 3.16 -23.40
C ASP A 122 -7.64 4.02 -22.30
N ASP A 123 -8.87 3.72 -21.88
CA ASP A 123 -9.53 4.42 -20.78
C ASP A 123 -8.79 4.17 -19.45
N MET A 124 -8.29 2.95 -19.20
CA MET A 124 -7.49 2.66 -18.03
C MET A 124 -6.17 3.42 -18.05
N ALA A 125 -5.51 3.56 -19.19
CA ALA A 125 -4.30 4.36 -19.31
C ALA A 125 -4.56 5.84 -18.99
N VAL A 126 -5.67 6.40 -19.49
CA VAL A 126 -6.11 7.76 -19.16
C VAL A 126 -6.38 7.89 -17.65
N PHE A 127 -7.10 6.94 -17.08
CA PHE A 127 -7.40 6.93 -15.65
C PHE A 127 -6.14 6.96 -14.77
N TYR A 128 -5.14 6.12 -15.07
CA TYR A 128 -3.88 6.13 -14.32
C TYR A 128 -3.11 7.45 -14.49
N ASN A 129 -3.10 8.03 -15.68
CA ASN A 129 -2.48 9.32 -15.91
C ASN A 129 -3.18 10.43 -15.12
N VAL A 130 -4.51 10.41 -15.06
CA VAL A 130 -5.29 11.38 -14.26
C VAL A 130 -5.00 11.22 -12.77
N LEU A 131 -4.97 9.99 -12.24
CA LEU A 131 -4.61 9.74 -10.84
C LEU A 131 -3.22 10.28 -10.52
N LEU A 132 -2.23 10.01 -11.38
CA LEU A 132 -0.87 10.51 -11.21
C LEU A 132 -0.82 12.04 -11.19
N GLN A 133 -1.54 12.69 -12.11
CA GLN A 133 -1.62 14.15 -12.15
C GLN A 133 -2.26 14.73 -10.89
N MET A 134 -3.33 14.10 -10.38
CA MET A 134 -3.96 14.49 -9.11
C MET A 134 -2.98 14.39 -7.93
N GLN A 135 -2.22 13.30 -7.85
CA GLN A 135 -1.20 13.12 -6.82
C GLN A 135 -0.11 14.19 -6.89
N GLN A 136 0.39 14.47 -8.09
CA GLN A 136 1.40 15.51 -8.31
C GLN A 136 0.89 16.89 -7.90
N ASN A 137 -0.35 17.23 -8.26
CA ASN A 137 -0.97 18.50 -7.89
C ASN A 137 -1.09 18.66 -6.37
N LEU A 138 -1.49 17.62 -5.66
CA LEU A 138 -1.61 17.66 -4.20
C LEU A 138 -0.24 17.68 -3.50
N ASN A 139 0.74 16.93 -4.01
CA ASN A 139 2.10 16.93 -3.47
C ASN A 139 2.76 18.31 -3.60
N SER A 140 2.48 19.05 -4.66
CA SER A 140 3.03 20.40 -4.84
C SER A 140 2.56 21.40 -3.80
N ILE A 141 1.40 21.18 -3.15
CA ILE A 141 0.90 22.02 -2.07
C ILE A 141 1.76 21.85 -0.80
N GLN A 142 2.24 20.64 -0.54
CA GLN A 142 3.07 20.34 0.65
C GLN A 142 4.47 20.94 0.59
N THR A 143 4.96 21.24 -0.60
CA THR A 143 6.31 21.82 -0.82
C THR A 143 6.34 23.34 -0.78
N GLN A 144 5.17 24.01 -0.74
CA GLN A 144 5.11 25.46 -0.58
C GLN A 144 5.22 25.82 0.92
N PRO A 145 6.20 26.67 1.33
CA PRO A 145 6.23 27.14 2.69
C PRO A 145 4.95 27.94 2.95
N HIS A 146 4.27 27.64 4.05
CA HIS A 146 3.17 28.46 4.53
C HIS A 146 3.73 29.87 4.82
N ASN A 147 3.53 30.79 3.90
CA ASN A 147 3.65 32.20 4.19
C ASN A 147 2.53 32.55 5.18
N ILE A 148 2.81 32.35 6.46
CA ILE A 148 2.02 32.97 7.53
C ILE A 148 2.37 34.45 7.47
N THR A 149 1.55 35.22 6.75
CA THR A 149 1.55 36.69 6.89
C THR A 149 0.85 36.95 8.23
N VAL A 150 1.63 37.40 9.20
CA VAL A 150 1.16 37.96 10.47
C VAL A 150 0.56 39.33 10.21
#